data_ce2d56511a71db43519cc6ab65f010cc
#
_entry.id   ce2d56511a71db43519cc6ab65f010cc
#
_cell.length_a   1.000
_cell.length_b   1.000
_cell.length_c   1.000
_cell.angle_alpha   90.00
_cell.angle_beta   90.00
_cell.angle_gamma   90.00
#
_symmetry.space_group_name_H-M   'P 1'
#
loop_
_entity.id
_entity.type
_entity.pdbx_description
1 polymer ?
#
loop_
_entity_poly.entity_id
_entity_poly.type
_entity_poly.pdbx_seq_one_letter_code
_entity_poly.pdbx_strand_id
1 'polypeptide(L)'
;MVELFKQNIRTNIRQSSKGNQLKWENEGTWYKADYTGYEGLAEYVISHLLKYTNLNEDEYVLYEPEQIKYKRQIYKGVRSRTFIDGDWQIITLERLFKNVYNESLTSVLWHISDVKERLEFLVNAIKKITGLNNWGEYICRLFTIDAFFLNEDRHMHNIAVLMNGKGDYK
;
A
#
# COMPACT_ATOMS: atom_id res chain seq x y z
N MET A 1 -10.76 14.74 -16.67
CA MET A 1 -10.89 15.56 -15.43
C MET A 1 -12.11 15.08 -14.68
N VAL A 2 -11.95 14.72 -13.43
CA VAL A 2 -13.02 14.28 -12.53
C VAL A 2 -13.29 15.35 -11.47
N GLU A 3 -14.55 15.58 -11.13
CA GLU A 3 -14.92 16.45 -10.00
C GLU A 3 -15.26 15.59 -8.78
N LEU A 4 -14.58 15.83 -7.67
CA LEU A 4 -14.72 15.06 -6.42
C LEU A 4 -15.17 15.96 -5.28
N PHE A 5 -15.87 15.35 -4.33
CA PHE A 5 -16.53 16.06 -3.23
C PHE A 5 -16.01 15.57 -1.87
N LYS A 6 -16.36 16.30 -0.80
CA LYS A 6 -15.93 15.99 0.57
C LYS A 6 -16.31 14.57 1.00
N GLN A 7 -17.46 14.07 0.56
CA GLN A 7 -17.93 12.71 0.86
C GLN A 7 -17.05 11.60 0.26
N ASN A 8 -16.32 11.91 -0.81
CA ASN A 8 -15.41 10.96 -1.47
C ASN A 8 -14.04 10.86 -0.77
N ILE A 9 -13.75 11.75 0.18
CA ILE A 9 -12.44 11.77 0.86
C ILE A 9 -12.27 10.51 1.69
N ARG A 10 -11.14 9.84 1.47
CA ARG A 10 -10.68 8.66 2.22
C ARG A 10 -9.33 8.89 2.90
N THR A 11 -8.92 10.16 3.01
CA THR A 11 -7.73 10.50 3.78
C THR A 11 -8.03 10.18 5.25
N ASN A 12 -7.60 9.02 5.71
CA ASN A 12 -7.63 8.72 7.13
C ASN A 12 -6.72 9.72 7.83
N ILE A 13 -7.30 10.50 8.72
CA ILE A 13 -6.63 11.47 9.62
C ILE A 13 -5.59 10.76 10.51
N ARG A 14 -5.48 9.44 10.43
CA ARG A 14 -4.55 8.61 11.19
C ARG A 14 -3.39 8.13 10.32
N GLN A 15 -2.35 8.99 10.24
CA GLN A 15 -0.95 8.59 10.10
C GLN A 15 -0.55 7.80 8.84
N SER A 16 -0.21 8.52 7.78
CA SER A 16 0.97 8.15 7.03
C SER A 16 2.06 9.17 7.38
N SER A 17 3.29 8.72 7.56
CA SER A 17 4.43 9.53 7.99
C SER A 17 4.87 10.65 7.01
N LYS A 18 4.27 10.70 5.81
CA LYS A 18 4.34 11.79 4.82
C LYS A 18 2.95 12.25 4.34
N GLY A 19 2.01 12.31 5.18
CA GLY A 19 0.57 12.08 5.15
C GLY A 19 -0.34 13.20 4.70
N ASN A 20 0.04 14.18 3.91
CA ASN A 20 -0.91 15.21 3.43
C ASN A 20 -1.42 14.98 2.00
N GLN A 21 -1.13 13.84 1.39
CA GLN A 21 -1.65 13.54 0.07
C GLN A 21 -3.17 13.33 0.13
N LEU A 22 -3.93 14.14 -0.58
CA LEU A 22 -5.37 13.99 -0.69
C LEU A 22 -5.71 12.71 -1.46
N LYS A 23 -6.60 11.90 -0.90
CA LYS A 23 -7.09 10.67 -1.50
C LYS A 23 -8.61 10.65 -1.46
N TRP A 24 -9.19 10.20 -2.54
CA TRP A 24 -10.64 10.03 -2.68
C TRP A 24 -10.95 8.65 -3.22
N GLU A 25 -12.15 8.20 -2.95
CA GLU A 25 -12.74 7.00 -3.56
C GLU A 25 -14.12 7.38 -4.08
N ASN A 26 -14.40 7.02 -5.31
CA ASN A 26 -15.69 7.22 -5.92
C ASN A 26 -16.00 6.04 -6.87
N GLU A 27 -17.09 5.34 -6.61
CA GLU A 27 -17.57 4.26 -7.45
C GLU A 27 -16.50 3.20 -7.80
N GLY A 28 -15.75 2.76 -6.78
CA GLY A 28 -14.70 1.74 -6.95
C GLY A 28 -13.43 2.25 -7.63
N THR A 29 -13.29 3.57 -7.78
CA THR A 29 -12.08 4.20 -8.32
C THR A 29 -11.42 5.06 -7.25
N TRP A 30 -10.14 4.80 -7.02
CA TRP A 30 -9.30 5.60 -6.14
C TRP A 30 -8.61 6.71 -6.92
N TYR A 31 -8.52 7.87 -6.30
CA TYR A 31 -7.83 9.05 -6.81
C TYR A 31 -6.84 9.57 -5.78
N LYS A 32 -5.64 9.91 -6.23
CA LYS A 32 -4.59 10.50 -5.40
C LYS A 32 -4.12 11.78 -6.05
N ALA A 33 -4.12 12.89 -5.32
CA ALA A 33 -3.52 14.12 -5.80
C ALA A 33 -2.01 14.14 -5.56
N ASP A 34 -1.26 14.72 -6.47
CA ASP A 34 0.15 15.01 -6.27
C ASP A 34 0.32 16.06 -5.16
N TYR A 35 1.32 15.88 -4.33
CA TYR A 35 1.72 16.84 -3.33
C TYR A 35 2.92 17.67 -3.80
N THR A 36 3.96 17.02 -4.31
CA THR A 36 5.15 17.67 -4.89
C THR A 36 5.07 17.82 -6.41
N GLY A 37 4.10 17.15 -7.07
CA GLY A 37 3.75 17.32 -8.47
C GLY A 37 4.27 16.23 -9.42
N TYR A 38 4.89 15.17 -8.91
CA TYR A 38 5.42 14.08 -9.73
C TYR A 38 5.13 12.67 -9.18
N GLU A 39 4.51 12.55 -8.00
CA GLU A 39 4.22 11.26 -7.39
C GLU A 39 3.33 10.40 -8.28
N GLY A 40 2.30 11.00 -8.84
CA GLY A 40 1.40 10.31 -9.76
C GLY A 40 2.10 9.86 -11.04
N LEU A 41 3.03 10.66 -11.57
CA LEU A 41 3.82 10.26 -12.73
C LEU A 41 4.70 9.04 -12.40
N ALA A 42 5.32 9.01 -11.23
CA ALA A 42 6.11 7.86 -10.79
C ALA A 42 5.24 6.59 -10.65
N GLU A 43 4.07 6.69 -9.99
CA GLU A 43 3.12 5.58 -9.87
C GLU A 43 2.65 5.08 -11.25
N TYR A 44 2.35 6.00 -12.18
CA TYR A 44 1.99 5.65 -13.56
C TYR A 44 3.11 4.88 -14.27
N VAL A 45 4.32 5.44 -14.31
CA VAL A 45 5.45 4.84 -15.02
C VAL A 45 5.78 3.47 -14.43
N ILE A 46 5.90 3.37 -13.11
CA ILE A 46 6.24 2.10 -12.43
C ILE A 46 5.18 1.04 -12.74
N SER A 47 3.90 1.35 -12.53
CA SER A 47 2.83 0.38 -12.74
C SER A 47 2.75 -0.12 -14.19
N HIS A 48 3.07 0.76 -15.18
CA HIS A 48 3.09 0.37 -16.58
C HIS A 48 4.34 -0.44 -16.96
N LEU A 49 5.47 -0.20 -16.31
CA LEU A 49 6.67 -1.02 -16.51
C LEU A 49 6.49 -2.44 -15.94
N LEU A 50 5.69 -2.62 -14.89
CA LEU A 50 5.37 -3.94 -14.35
C LEU A 50 4.65 -4.85 -15.37
N LYS A 51 3.96 -4.30 -16.37
CA LYS A 51 3.38 -5.09 -17.48
C LYS A 51 4.40 -5.89 -18.29
N TYR A 52 5.66 -5.50 -18.25
CA TYR A 52 6.75 -6.15 -18.97
C TYR A 52 7.56 -7.10 -18.10
N THR A 53 7.06 -7.41 -16.90
CA THR A 53 7.64 -8.38 -15.98
C THR A 53 6.89 -9.72 -16.07
N ASN A 54 7.29 -10.67 -15.26
CA ASN A 54 6.60 -11.96 -15.10
C ASN A 54 5.50 -11.94 -14.03
N LEU A 55 5.09 -10.76 -13.57
CA LEU A 55 3.96 -10.60 -12.65
C LEU A 55 2.63 -10.77 -13.41
N ASN A 56 1.66 -11.40 -12.76
CA ASN A 56 0.30 -11.47 -13.27
C ASN A 56 -0.42 -10.12 -13.08
N GLU A 57 -1.46 -9.87 -13.87
CA GLU A 57 -2.21 -8.60 -13.84
C GLU A 57 -2.91 -8.33 -12.50
N ASP A 58 -3.18 -9.35 -11.69
CA ASP A 58 -3.76 -9.25 -10.36
C ASP A 58 -2.74 -9.02 -9.24
N GLU A 59 -1.44 -9.08 -9.56
CA GLU A 59 -0.36 -8.85 -8.59
C GLU A 59 0.06 -7.38 -8.46
N TYR A 60 -0.47 -6.48 -9.31
CA TYR A 60 -0.17 -5.04 -9.25
C TYR A 60 -1.37 -4.20 -9.67
N VAL A 61 -1.35 -2.93 -9.29
CA VAL A 61 -2.40 -1.97 -9.62
C VAL A 61 -1.89 -1.02 -10.69
N LEU A 62 -2.68 -0.85 -11.77
CA LEU A 62 -2.38 0.13 -12.80
C LEU A 62 -2.89 1.52 -12.38
N TYR A 63 -2.02 2.48 -12.52
CA TYR A 63 -2.33 3.89 -12.32
C TYR A 63 -2.42 4.63 -13.65
N GLU A 64 -3.43 5.49 -13.79
CA GLU A 64 -3.63 6.36 -14.94
C GLU A 64 -3.59 7.83 -14.51
N PRO A 65 -2.93 8.72 -15.26
CA PRO A 65 -2.93 10.14 -14.93
C PRO A 65 -4.34 10.71 -14.94
N GLU A 66 -4.63 11.56 -13.96
CA GLU A 66 -5.94 12.21 -13.87
C GLU A 66 -5.82 13.65 -13.38
N GLN A 67 -6.71 14.50 -13.86
CA GLN A 67 -6.93 15.83 -13.30
C GLN A 67 -8.12 15.79 -12.36
N ILE A 68 -7.90 16.17 -11.11
CA ILE A 68 -8.88 16.07 -10.04
C ILE A 68 -9.31 17.49 -9.64
N LYS A 69 -10.58 17.81 -9.89
CA LYS A 69 -11.19 19.03 -9.39
C LYS A 69 -11.79 18.77 -8.02
N TYR A 70 -11.28 19.47 -7.02
CA TYR A 70 -11.82 19.42 -5.67
C TYR A 70 -11.98 20.84 -5.12
N LYS A 71 -13.20 21.22 -4.73
CA LYS A 71 -13.56 22.59 -4.40
C LYS A 71 -13.27 23.53 -5.59
N ARG A 72 -12.42 24.55 -5.36
CA ARG A 72 -12.02 25.53 -6.37
C ARG A 72 -10.63 25.26 -6.98
N GLN A 73 -10.03 24.11 -6.66
CA GLN A 73 -8.68 23.78 -7.09
C GLN A 73 -8.69 22.58 -8.04
N ILE A 74 -7.75 22.58 -8.97
CA ILE A 74 -7.47 21.46 -9.87
C ILE A 74 -6.10 20.91 -9.48
N TYR A 75 -6.09 19.62 -9.15
CA TYR A 75 -4.88 18.87 -8.81
C TYR A 75 -4.50 17.96 -9.98
N LYS A 76 -3.21 17.81 -10.22
CA LYS A 76 -2.68 16.69 -10.97
C LYS A 76 -2.62 15.48 -10.04
N GLY A 77 -2.66 14.29 -10.60
CA GLY A 77 -2.55 13.07 -9.81
C GLY A 77 -2.84 11.84 -10.66
N VAL A 78 -3.22 10.78 -10.01
CA VAL A 78 -3.53 9.50 -10.64
C VAL A 78 -4.84 8.92 -10.12
N ARG A 79 -5.39 8.01 -10.92
CA ARG A 79 -6.50 7.14 -10.55
C ARG A 79 -6.11 5.67 -10.70
N SER A 80 -6.75 4.82 -9.92
CA SER A 80 -6.66 3.37 -10.03
C SER A 80 -7.99 2.72 -9.68
N ARG A 81 -8.26 1.54 -10.20
CA ARG A 81 -9.40 0.75 -9.74
C ARG A 81 -9.13 0.18 -8.35
N THR A 82 -10.19 -0.01 -7.56
CA THR A 82 -10.06 -0.75 -6.31
C THR A 82 -9.69 -2.20 -6.61
N PHE A 83 -8.81 -2.75 -5.80
CA PHE A 83 -8.48 -4.19 -5.77
C PHE A 83 -9.12 -4.88 -4.56
N ILE A 84 -9.94 -4.16 -3.82
CA ILE A 84 -10.62 -4.67 -2.62
C ILE A 84 -12.05 -4.99 -2.99
N ASP A 85 -12.43 -6.26 -2.86
CA ASP A 85 -13.76 -6.75 -3.13
C ASP A 85 -14.46 -7.21 -1.85
N GLY A 86 -15.79 -7.06 -1.83
CA GLY A 86 -16.64 -7.57 -0.76
C GLY A 86 -16.32 -6.97 0.61
N ASP A 87 -16.14 -7.82 1.62
CA ASP A 87 -15.90 -7.47 3.02
C ASP A 87 -14.41 -7.41 3.41
N TRP A 88 -13.51 -7.52 2.42
CA TRP A 88 -12.08 -7.44 2.64
C TRP A 88 -11.65 -6.02 3.04
N GLN A 89 -10.70 -5.92 3.97
CA GLN A 89 -10.14 -4.67 4.46
C GLN A 89 -8.62 -4.75 4.51
N ILE A 90 -7.97 -3.63 4.22
CA ILE A 90 -6.52 -3.51 4.34
C ILE A 90 -6.16 -3.39 5.82
N ILE A 91 -5.25 -4.24 6.29
CA ILE A 91 -4.60 -4.12 7.58
C ILE A 91 -3.08 -4.07 7.40
N THR A 92 -2.47 -2.98 7.84
CA THR A 92 -1.00 -2.82 7.75
C THR A 92 -0.29 -3.78 8.69
N LEU A 93 0.93 -4.20 8.34
CA LEU A 93 1.69 -5.13 9.18
C LEU A 93 1.91 -4.61 10.59
N GLU A 94 2.18 -3.31 10.72
CA GLU A 94 2.33 -2.67 12.04
C GLU A 94 1.07 -2.83 12.89
N ARG A 95 -0.11 -2.56 12.29
CA ARG A 95 -1.40 -2.69 12.98
C ARG A 95 -1.73 -4.15 13.28
N LEU A 96 -1.50 -5.04 12.33
CA LEU A 96 -1.73 -6.48 12.47
C LEU A 96 -0.92 -7.04 13.64
N PHE A 97 0.38 -6.78 13.67
CA PHE A 97 1.29 -7.26 14.70
C PHE A 97 0.92 -6.68 16.07
N LYS A 98 0.63 -5.37 16.14
CA LYS A 98 0.21 -4.71 17.37
C LYS A 98 -1.09 -5.28 17.94
N ASN A 99 -2.04 -5.66 17.09
CA ASN A 99 -3.30 -6.26 17.54
C ASN A 99 -3.10 -7.64 18.18
N VAL A 100 -2.09 -8.40 17.73
CA VAL A 100 -1.83 -9.77 18.22
C VAL A 100 -0.89 -9.78 19.42
N TYR A 101 0.18 -8.99 19.37
CA TYR A 101 1.26 -9.04 20.37
C TYR A 101 1.28 -7.82 21.30
N ASN A 102 0.44 -6.81 21.06
CA ASN A 102 0.41 -5.54 21.78
C ASN A 102 1.75 -4.76 21.76
N GLU A 103 2.57 -5.02 20.74
CA GLU A 103 3.90 -4.43 20.54
C GLU A 103 4.01 -3.82 19.16
N SER A 104 4.93 -2.87 18.97
CA SER A 104 5.24 -2.29 17.66
C SER A 104 6.16 -3.24 16.89
N LEU A 105 5.74 -3.67 15.71
CA LEU A 105 6.57 -4.48 14.81
C LEU A 105 7.85 -3.73 14.41
N THR A 106 7.71 -2.44 14.10
CA THR A 106 8.86 -1.58 13.78
C THR A 106 9.87 -1.57 14.91
N SER A 107 9.41 -1.41 16.16
CA SER A 107 10.31 -1.42 17.33
C SER A 107 11.01 -2.77 17.50
N VAL A 108 10.30 -3.88 17.37
CA VAL A 108 10.90 -5.22 17.46
C VAL A 108 11.97 -5.43 16.39
N LEU A 109 11.67 -5.06 15.15
CA LEU A 109 12.63 -5.19 14.04
C LEU A 109 13.89 -4.34 14.24
N TRP A 110 13.78 -3.17 14.87
CA TRP A 110 14.93 -2.31 15.18
C TRP A 110 15.91 -2.95 16.18
N HIS A 111 15.46 -3.81 17.07
CA HIS A 111 16.31 -4.51 18.04
C HIS A 111 17.06 -5.71 17.43
N ILE A 112 16.71 -6.14 16.22
CA ILE A 112 17.41 -7.21 15.51
C ILE A 112 18.47 -6.54 14.62
N SER A 113 19.75 -6.70 14.96
CA SER A 113 20.85 -6.04 14.25
C SER A 113 21.14 -6.64 12.89
N ASP A 114 21.07 -7.96 12.76
CA ASP A 114 21.32 -8.65 11.49
C ASP A 114 20.13 -8.53 10.54
N VAL A 115 20.41 -8.14 9.30
CA VAL A 115 19.37 -7.89 8.28
C VAL A 115 18.65 -9.17 7.88
N LYS A 116 19.37 -10.29 7.80
CA LYS A 116 18.80 -11.58 7.43
C LYS A 116 17.87 -12.10 8.53
N GLU A 117 18.33 -12.05 9.78
CA GLU A 117 17.52 -12.43 10.95
C GLU A 117 16.26 -11.54 11.05
N ARG A 118 16.39 -10.23 10.77
CA ARG A 118 15.27 -9.30 10.73
C ARG A 118 14.22 -9.69 9.69
N LEU A 119 14.65 -10.06 8.49
CA LEU A 119 13.77 -10.52 7.43
C LEU A 119 13.11 -11.86 7.77
N GLU A 120 13.88 -12.81 8.29
CA GLU A 120 13.37 -14.11 8.74
C GLU A 120 12.32 -13.95 9.85
N PHE A 121 12.59 -13.09 10.83
CA PHE A 121 11.62 -12.78 11.87
C PHE A 121 10.32 -12.20 11.27
N LEU A 122 10.43 -11.21 10.39
CA LEU A 122 9.27 -10.58 9.73
C LEU A 122 8.41 -11.64 9.01
N VAL A 123 9.05 -12.45 8.18
CA VAL A 123 8.36 -13.49 7.40
C VAL A 123 7.66 -14.48 8.31
N ASN A 124 8.37 -15.00 9.33
CA ASN A 124 7.84 -16.00 10.24
C ASN A 124 6.71 -15.46 11.12
N ALA A 125 6.84 -14.23 11.63
CA ALA A 125 5.82 -13.59 12.45
C ALA A 125 4.51 -13.39 11.68
N ILE A 126 4.58 -12.86 10.47
CA ILE A 126 3.38 -12.63 9.66
C ILE A 126 2.75 -13.94 9.19
N LYS A 127 3.56 -14.90 8.75
CA LYS A 127 3.08 -16.25 8.41
C LYS A 127 2.36 -16.91 9.59
N LYS A 128 2.88 -16.78 10.80
CA LYS A 128 2.26 -17.31 12.02
C LYS A 128 0.91 -16.67 12.33
N ILE A 129 0.78 -15.36 12.12
CA ILE A 129 -0.46 -14.64 12.37
C ILE A 129 -1.53 -14.96 11.32
N THR A 130 -1.13 -14.98 10.03
CA THR A 130 -2.06 -15.00 8.90
C THR A 130 -2.28 -16.39 8.30
N GLY A 131 -1.36 -17.31 8.51
CA GLY A 131 -1.35 -18.61 7.82
C GLY A 131 -0.91 -18.58 6.36
N LEU A 132 -0.53 -17.40 5.81
CA LEU A 132 -0.14 -17.24 4.40
C LEU A 132 1.21 -17.91 4.13
N ASN A 133 1.20 -19.03 3.41
CA ASN A 133 2.41 -19.79 3.10
C ASN A 133 3.32 -19.11 2.07
N ASN A 134 2.75 -18.34 1.15
CA ASN A 134 3.46 -17.61 0.10
C ASN A 134 3.97 -16.23 0.55
N TRP A 135 3.84 -15.88 1.82
CA TRP A 135 4.20 -14.57 2.35
C TRP A 135 5.67 -14.21 2.12
N GLY A 136 6.60 -15.16 2.29
CA GLY A 136 8.02 -14.91 2.05
C GLY A 136 8.33 -14.59 0.58
N GLU A 137 7.64 -15.26 -0.35
CA GLU A 137 7.76 -14.99 -1.79
C GLU A 137 7.23 -13.59 -2.14
N TYR A 138 6.08 -13.22 -1.59
CA TYR A 138 5.52 -11.89 -1.75
C TYR A 138 6.49 -10.79 -1.28
N ILE A 139 7.07 -10.92 -0.09
CA ILE A 139 8.03 -9.95 0.45
C ILE A 139 9.29 -9.87 -0.42
N CYS A 140 9.78 -11.00 -0.93
CA CYS A 140 10.93 -11.02 -1.82
C CYS A 140 10.65 -10.25 -3.13
N ARG A 141 9.49 -10.49 -3.75
CA ARG A 141 9.05 -9.75 -4.94
C ARG A 141 8.89 -8.26 -4.66
N LEU A 142 8.24 -7.91 -3.55
CA LEU A 142 8.03 -6.51 -3.16
C LEU A 142 9.35 -5.76 -2.99
N PHE A 143 10.30 -6.33 -2.26
CA PHE A 143 11.61 -5.70 -2.04
C PHE A 143 12.47 -5.67 -3.31
N THR A 144 12.31 -6.63 -4.21
CA THR A 144 12.95 -6.60 -5.52
C THR A 144 12.44 -5.41 -6.34
N ILE A 145 11.12 -5.19 -6.36
CA ILE A 145 10.51 -4.05 -7.04
C ILE A 145 10.97 -2.73 -6.40
N ASP A 146 10.96 -2.66 -5.06
CA ASP A 146 11.44 -1.47 -4.34
C ASP A 146 12.90 -1.14 -4.67
N ALA A 147 13.77 -2.15 -4.69
CA ALA A 147 15.17 -1.96 -5.03
C ALA A 147 15.36 -1.52 -6.50
N PHE A 148 14.59 -2.09 -7.42
CA PHE A 148 14.66 -1.77 -8.84
C PHE A 148 14.21 -0.34 -9.15
N PHE A 149 13.17 0.14 -8.45
CA PHE A 149 12.62 1.49 -8.63
C PHE A 149 13.08 2.50 -7.57
N LEU A 150 14.08 2.14 -6.76
CA LEU A 150 14.67 3.01 -5.73
C LEU A 150 13.63 3.56 -4.74
N ASN A 151 12.69 2.71 -4.32
CA ASN A 151 11.69 3.09 -3.34
C ASN A 151 12.28 3.04 -1.92
N GLU A 152 12.63 4.20 -1.38
CA GLU A 152 13.19 4.35 -0.04
C GLU A 152 12.14 4.50 1.08
N ASP A 153 10.85 4.57 0.73
CA ASP A 153 9.76 4.83 1.70
C ASP A 153 9.05 3.53 2.17
N ARG A 154 9.72 2.37 2.08
CA ARG A 154 9.12 1.11 2.52
C ARG A 154 9.26 0.95 4.03
N HIS A 155 8.12 0.88 4.72
CA HIS A 155 8.04 0.66 6.17
C HIS A 155 6.79 -0.17 6.53
N MET A 156 6.67 -0.63 7.77
CA MET A 156 5.61 -1.56 8.20
C MET A 156 4.18 -0.99 8.17
N HIS A 157 4.02 0.33 8.02
CA HIS A 157 2.72 0.96 7.82
C HIS A 157 2.26 1.01 6.36
N ASN A 158 3.14 0.72 5.38
CA ASN A 158 2.77 0.68 3.96
C ASN A 158 2.93 -0.70 3.31
N ILE A 159 3.19 -1.72 4.12
CA ILE A 159 3.02 -3.13 3.76
C ILE A 159 1.76 -3.63 4.49
N ALA A 160 0.91 -4.37 3.79
CA ALA A 160 -0.37 -4.78 4.34
C ALA A 160 -0.78 -6.16 3.83
N VAL A 161 -1.75 -6.75 4.50
CA VAL A 161 -2.52 -7.90 4.05
C VAL A 161 -3.99 -7.50 3.98
N LEU A 162 -4.79 -8.26 3.27
CA LEU A 162 -6.24 -8.15 3.33
C LEU A 162 -6.78 -9.11 4.39
N MET A 163 -7.76 -8.65 5.15
CA MET A 163 -8.47 -9.43 6.16
C MET A 163 -9.98 -9.25 5.93
N ASN A 164 -10.75 -10.34 5.99
CA ASN A 164 -12.20 -10.30 5.92
C ASN A 164 -12.86 -10.30 7.31
N GLY A 165 -14.18 -10.18 7.34
CA GLY A 165 -14.95 -10.20 8.59
C GLY A 165 -14.93 -11.55 9.34
N LYS A 166 -14.46 -12.63 8.71
CA LYS A 166 -14.30 -13.95 9.32
C LYS A 166 -12.92 -14.18 9.94
N GLY A 167 -11.98 -13.25 9.69
CA GLY A 167 -10.59 -13.37 10.14
C GLY A 167 -9.68 -14.14 9.18
N ASP A 168 -10.11 -14.39 7.94
CA ASP A 168 -9.25 -14.96 6.91
C ASP A 168 -8.33 -13.86 6.33
N TYR A 169 -7.19 -14.28 5.79
CA TYR A 169 -6.18 -13.38 5.22
C TYR A 169 -5.84 -13.76 3.77
N LYS A 170 -5.52 -12.72 2.98
CA LYS A 170 -4.91 -12.89 1.66
C LYS A 170 -3.97 -11.73 1.33
#